data_a820c6cbb6bafc9b7564bc4efddc160c
#
_entry.id   a820c6cbb6bafc9b7564bc4efddc160c
#
_cell.length_a   1.000
_cell.length_b   1.000
_cell.length_c   1.000
_cell.angle_alpha   90.00
_cell.angle_beta   90.00
_cell.angle_gamma   90.00
#
_symmetry.space_group_name_H-M   'P 1'
#
loop_
_entity.id
_entity.type
_entity.pdbx_description
1 polymer ?
#
loop_
_entity_poly.entity_id
_entity_poly.type
_entity_poly.pdbx_seq_one_letter_code
_entity_poly.pdbx_strand_id
1 'polypeptide(L)'
;MSVTLSGFHQAVLDGNIASVKAFLSSGDVKIDEQDEDGMTALLQASYRGNVKIAQLLVNSGANVNWSKHKQGYTALMFGALSGKIEIIEYLLSQGAKTDPTNCVKRTAAEMASFVEKEELVQFTKLEASSSSFLSPSLVDPLHCMLTNLNFSPVKVFIYLSSSSGKPILDNFENVVAALERLCAQHFTPHKTHEHISMKLHLLSCIVKRAGEFLKIKNFDEGRTGKSSLTLEPLIKLFLRGTDPHGLAGGQESFLRKCLVSFPHSESNLWRQTVTRVSQVEVGEAPTALALLENAINGLSPFARSAKADESLSAGGCEPCATCADMPGYGDGIRSKWCSRCHEVAYCSVACQKLHWFTHKKYCSVLKGEI
;
A
#
# COMPACT_ATOMS: atom_id res chain seq x y z
N MET A 1 -24.08 -31.57 13.30
CA MET A 1 -24.76 -30.28 13.55
C MET A 1 -26.25 -30.48 13.72
N SER A 2 -26.89 -29.70 14.58
CA SER A 2 -28.35 -29.68 14.64
C SER A 2 -28.92 -29.01 13.37
N VAL A 3 -30.07 -29.48 12.90
CA VAL A 3 -30.78 -28.87 11.74
C VAL A 3 -31.05 -27.38 11.98
N THR A 4 -31.26 -26.98 13.23
CA THR A 4 -31.47 -25.59 13.68
C THR A 4 -30.24 -24.71 13.47
N LEU A 5 -29.03 -25.20 13.77
CA LEU A 5 -27.80 -24.45 13.59
C LEU A 5 -27.51 -24.19 12.11
N SER A 6 -27.66 -25.21 11.24
CA SER A 6 -27.51 -25.09 9.80
C SER A 6 -28.52 -24.08 9.22
N GLY A 7 -29.79 -24.10 9.70
CA GLY A 7 -30.81 -23.13 9.30
C GLY A 7 -30.50 -21.70 9.73
N PHE A 8 -29.94 -21.52 10.93
CA PHE A 8 -29.52 -20.20 11.42
C PHE A 8 -28.39 -19.59 10.58
N HIS A 9 -27.32 -20.35 10.35
CA HIS A 9 -26.22 -19.88 9.51
C HIS A 9 -26.66 -19.59 8.07
N GLN A 10 -27.56 -20.45 7.51
CA GLN A 10 -28.13 -20.20 6.19
C GLN A 10 -28.95 -18.89 6.15
N ALA A 11 -29.77 -18.61 7.18
CA ALA A 11 -30.50 -17.36 7.25
C ALA A 11 -29.60 -16.12 7.32
N VAL A 12 -28.42 -16.22 7.96
CA VAL A 12 -27.41 -15.17 7.99
C VAL A 12 -26.78 -14.98 6.60
N LEU A 13 -26.42 -16.06 5.93
CA LEU A 13 -25.86 -16.05 4.57
C LEU A 13 -26.84 -15.48 3.54
N ASP A 14 -28.12 -15.80 3.65
CA ASP A 14 -29.19 -15.30 2.78
C ASP A 14 -29.56 -13.83 3.09
N GLY A 15 -29.04 -13.29 4.18
CA GLY A 15 -29.37 -11.92 4.59
C GLY A 15 -30.80 -11.75 5.14
N ASN A 16 -31.47 -12.87 5.53
CA ASN A 16 -32.86 -12.86 5.97
C ASN A 16 -33.00 -12.42 7.45
N ILE A 17 -33.17 -11.14 7.65
CA ILE A 17 -33.28 -10.50 8.99
C ILE A 17 -34.43 -11.09 9.81
N ALA A 18 -35.55 -11.43 9.17
CA ALA A 18 -36.73 -11.95 9.89
C ALA A 18 -36.43 -13.34 10.46
N SER A 19 -35.85 -14.23 9.65
CA SER A 19 -35.47 -15.58 10.09
C SER A 19 -34.38 -15.53 11.16
N VAL A 20 -33.36 -14.65 11.00
CA VAL A 20 -32.32 -14.47 12.03
C VAL A 20 -32.92 -14.03 13.36
N LYS A 21 -33.85 -13.06 13.37
CA LYS A 21 -34.58 -12.65 14.58
C LYS A 21 -35.37 -13.78 15.21
N ALA A 22 -36.07 -14.61 14.40
CA ALA A 22 -36.83 -15.74 14.89
C ALA A 22 -35.92 -16.76 15.60
N PHE A 23 -34.78 -17.12 15.00
CA PHE A 23 -33.81 -18.03 15.61
C PHE A 23 -33.20 -17.47 16.91
N LEU A 24 -32.89 -16.16 16.96
CA LEU A 24 -32.38 -15.52 18.18
C LEU A 24 -33.42 -15.46 19.30
N SER A 25 -34.71 -15.34 18.93
CA SER A 25 -35.81 -15.27 19.92
C SER A 25 -36.21 -16.66 20.45
N SER A 26 -35.97 -17.75 19.72
CA SER A 26 -36.28 -19.12 20.18
C SER A 26 -35.36 -19.60 21.31
N GLY A 27 -34.15 -19.02 21.39
CA GLY A 27 -33.15 -19.44 22.40
C GLY A 27 -32.46 -20.80 22.11
N ASP A 28 -32.78 -21.45 20.99
CA ASP A 28 -32.27 -22.76 20.66
C ASP A 28 -30.86 -22.74 20.04
N VAL A 29 -30.34 -21.54 19.73
CA VAL A 29 -29.06 -21.35 19.04
C VAL A 29 -28.05 -20.66 19.94
N LYS A 30 -26.86 -21.24 20.07
CA LYS A 30 -25.72 -20.56 20.71
C LYS A 30 -25.12 -19.58 19.72
N ILE A 31 -25.10 -18.31 20.10
CA ILE A 31 -24.76 -17.19 19.22
C ILE A 31 -23.35 -17.28 18.59
N ASP A 32 -22.37 -17.84 19.33
CA ASP A 32 -20.98 -18.00 18.87
C ASP A 32 -20.67 -19.46 18.46
N GLU A 33 -21.69 -20.28 18.21
CA GLU A 33 -21.48 -21.63 17.70
C GLU A 33 -20.96 -21.57 16.26
N GLN A 34 -20.01 -22.46 15.95
CA GLN A 34 -19.36 -22.50 14.65
C GLN A 34 -20.07 -23.49 13.71
N ASP A 35 -20.10 -23.14 12.42
CA ASP A 35 -20.47 -24.06 11.35
C ASP A 35 -19.32 -25.06 11.02
N GLU A 36 -19.49 -25.84 9.96
CA GLU A 36 -18.51 -26.86 9.51
C GLU A 36 -17.18 -26.25 9.07
N ASP A 37 -17.21 -25.00 8.60
CA ASP A 37 -16.03 -24.24 8.17
C ASP A 37 -15.34 -23.52 9.35
N GLY A 38 -15.94 -23.57 10.55
CA GLY A 38 -15.45 -22.87 11.75
C GLY A 38 -15.85 -21.41 11.80
N MET A 39 -16.87 -21.02 11.03
CA MET A 39 -17.42 -19.67 11.02
C MET A 39 -18.51 -19.51 12.05
N THR A 40 -18.51 -18.41 12.80
CA THR A 40 -19.67 -17.98 13.60
C THR A 40 -20.61 -17.15 12.72
N ALA A 41 -21.85 -16.98 13.17
CA ALA A 41 -22.83 -16.14 12.48
C ALA A 41 -22.31 -14.70 12.27
N LEU A 42 -21.58 -14.13 13.26
CA LEU A 42 -20.99 -12.80 13.14
C LEU A 42 -19.85 -12.75 12.10
N LEU A 43 -19.02 -13.79 12.01
CA LEU A 43 -17.97 -13.87 10.96
C LEU A 43 -18.59 -13.90 9.56
N GLN A 44 -19.67 -14.67 9.37
CA GLN A 44 -20.40 -14.73 8.10
C GLN A 44 -21.07 -13.39 7.75
N ALA A 45 -21.76 -12.76 8.70
CA ALA A 45 -22.38 -11.45 8.52
C ALA A 45 -21.33 -10.38 8.15
N SER A 46 -20.14 -10.44 8.78
CA SER A 46 -19.03 -9.53 8.49
C SER A 46 -18.48 -9.76 7.08
N TYR A 47 -18.27 -10.99 6.67
CA TYR A 47 -17.81 -11.35 5.31
C TYR A 47 -18.80 -10.90 4.22
N ARG A 48 -20.12 -11.03 4.49
CA ARG A 48 -21.18 -10.52 3.59
C ARG A 48 -21.33 -8.99 3.66
N GLY A 49 -20.71 -8.34 4.67
CA GLY A 49 -20.87 -6.91 4.92
C GLY A 49 -22.29 -6.53 5.31
N ASN A 50 -23.03 -7.44 5.96
CA ASN A 50 -24.41 -7.18 6.38
C ASN A 50 -24.45 -6.56 7.77
N VAL A 51 -24.36 -5.22 7.82
CA VAL A 51 -24.37 -4.44 9.06
C VAL A 51 -25.59 -4.71 9.92
N LYS A 52 -26.78 -4.82 9.31
CA LYS A 52 -28.03 -5.03 10.05
C LYS A 52 -28.06 -6.35 10.80
N ILE A 53 -27.58 -7.43 10.16
CA ILE A 53 -27.48 -8.73 10.81
C ILE A 53 -26.38 -8.71 11.86
N ALA A 54 -25.21 -8.11 11.58
CA ALA A 54 -24.14 -7.96 12.55
C ALA A 54 -24.61 -7.22 13.82
N GLN A 55 -25.39 -6.15 13.66
CA GLN A 55 -26.02 -5.42 14.78
C GLN A 55 -26.92 -6.33 15.63
N LEU A 56 -27.79 -7.12 14.99
CA LEU A 56 -28.63 -8.07 15.70
C LEU A 56 -27.83 -9.10 16.49
N LEU A 57 -26.80 -9.65 15.88
CA LEU A 57 -25.94 -10.67 16.52
C LEU A 57 -25.17 -10.08 17.71
N VAL A 58 -24.54 -8.92 17.55
CA VAL A 58 -23.79 -8.26 18.64
C VAL A 58 -24.72 -7.86 19.77
N ASN A 59 -25.90 -7.30 19.46
CA ASN A 59 -26.91 -6.97 20.47
C ASN A 59 -27.45 -8.20 21.21
N SER A 60 -27.36 -9.39 20.59
CA SER A 60 -27.74 -10.66 21.21
C SER A 60 -26.57 -11.34 21.93
N GLY A 61 -25.42 -10.66 22.03
CA GLY A 61 -24.26 -11.12 22.80
C GLY A 61 -23.18 -11.84 22.01
N ALA A 62 -23.14 -11.74 20.68
CA ALA A 62 -22.05 -12.30 19.88
C ALA A 62 -20.70 -11.65 20.25
N ASN A 63 -19.67 -12.48 20.39
CA ASN A 63 -18.33 -12.02 20.70
C ASN A 63 -17.66 -11.38 19.47
N VAL A 64 -17.55 -10.06 19.48
CA VAL A 64 -16.93 -9.27 18.40
C VAL A 64 -15.46 -9.66 18.16
N ASN A 65 -14.77 -10.11 19.22
CA ASN A 65 -13.36 -10.51 19.20
C ASN A 65 -13.16 -12.04 19.19
N TRP A 66 -14.12 -12.77 18.60
CA TRP A 66 -13.98 -14.20 18.44
C TRP A 66 -12.72 -14.55 17.63
N SER A 67 -11.83 -15.38 18.22
CA SER A 67 -10.51 -15.69 17.65
C SER A 67 -10.28 -17.21 17.44
N LYS A 68 -11.30 -18.06 17.63
CA LYS A 68 -11.18 -19.52 17.49
C LYS A 68 -11.47 -20.04 16.07
N HIS A 69 -11.47 -19.16 15.08
CA HIS A 69 -11.54 -19.58 13.69
C HIS A 69 -10.32 -20.42 13.31
N LYS A 70 -10.49 -21.48 12.51
CA LYS A 70 -9.43 -22.44 12.13
C LYS A 70 -8.17 -21.77 11.57
N GLN A 71 -8.33 -20.65 10.85
CA GLN A 71 -7.24 -19.89 10.25
C GLN A 71 -6.95 -18.56 10.99
N GLY A 72 -7.50 -18.35 12.19
CA GLY A 72 -7.28 -17.16 13.01
C GLY A 72 -7.94 -15.87 12.48
N TYR A 73 -8.95 -15.97 11.59
CA TYR A 73 -9.66 -14.79 11.13
C TYR A 73 -10.62 -14.26 12.19
N THR A 74 -10.68 -12.93 12.32
CA THR A 74 -11.63 -12.20 13.18
C THR A 74 -12.76 -11.60 12.34
N ALA A 75 -13.84 -11.14 13.01
CA ALA A 75 -14.93 -10.43 12.36
C ALA A 75 -14.45 -9.19 11.60
N LEU A 76 -13.50 -8.45 12.19
CA LEU A 76 -12.90 -7.26 11.55
C LEU A 76 -12.11 -7.62 10.29
N MET A 77 -11.39 -8.75 10.27
CA MET A 77 -10.68 -9.23 9.08
C MET A 77 -11.64 -9.62 7.97
N PHE A 78 -12.75 -10.30 8.29
CA PHE A 78 -13.78 -10.62 7.30
C PHE A 78 -14.52 -9.37 6.83
N GLY A 79 -14.76 -8.39 7.72
CA GLY A 79 -15.27 -7.08 7.35
C GLY A 79 -14.36 -6.37 6.35
N ALA A 80 -13.04 -6.40 6.59
CA ALA A 80 -12.04 -5.87 5.67
C ALA A 80 -12.06 -6.55 4.30
N LEU A 81 -12.21 -7.90 4.27
CA LEU A 81 -12.35 -8.66 3.03
C LEU A 81 -13.66 -8.37 2.28
N SER A 82 -14.70 -7.95 2.97
CA SER A 82 -15.96 -7.57 2.34
C SER A 82 -15.86 -6.26 1.51
N GLY A 83 -14.85 -5.44 1.77
CA GLY A 83 -14.66 -4.12 1.17
C GLY A 83 -15.71 -3.07 1.57
N LYS A 84 -16.61 -3.37 2.52
CA LYS A 84 -17.67 -2.45 2.95
C LYS A 84 -17.27 -1.71 4.21
N ILE A 85 -17.18 -0.40 4.12
CA ILE A 85 -16.72 0.47 5.20
C ILE A 85 -17.66 0.42 6.40
N GLU A 86 -18.98 0.36 6.16
CA GLU A 86 -20.00 0.42 7.20
C GLU A 86 -19.91 -0.73 8.21
N ILE A 87 -19.54 -1.95 7.77
CA ILE A 87 -19.35 -3.08 8.70
C ILE A 87 -18.08 -2.93 9.51
N ILE A 88 -17.02 -2.38 8.92
CA ILE A 88 -15.75 -2.11 9.60
C ILE A 88 -15.97 -1.07 10.70
N GLU A 89 -16.59 0.07 10.36
CA GLU A 89 -16.91 1.13 11.32
C GLU A 89 -17.77 0.61 12.46
N TYR A 90 -18.79 -0.19 12.14
CA TYR A 90 -19.65 -0.79 13.15
C TYR A 90 -18.85 -1.70 14.10
N LEU A 91 -18.05 -2.63 13.55
CA LEU A 91 -17.25 -3.54 14.38
C LEU A 91 -16.25 -2.80 15.28
N LEU A 92 -15.60 -1.76 14.73
CA LEU A 92 -14.69 -0.92 15.51
C LEU A 92 -15.42 -0.17 16.63
N SER A 93 -16.62 0.35 16.37
CA SER A 93 -17.46 1.00 17.39
C SER A 93 -17.87 0.03 18.52
N GLN A 94 -17.94 -1.27 18.22
CA GLN A 94 -18.23 -2.33 19.18
C GLN A 94 -16.97 -2.90 19.86
N GLY A 95 -15.81 -2.27 19.68
CA GLY A 95 -14.56 -2.65 20.34
C GLY A 95 -13.83 -3.82 19.66
N ALA A 96 -13.96 -3.97 18.34
CA ALA A 96 -13.14 -4.93 17.60
C ALA A 96 -11.67 -4.54 17.69
N LYS A 97 -10.82 -5.54 18.04
CA LYS A 97 -9.36 -5.36 18.11
C LYS A 97 -8.76 -5.33 16.71
N THR A 98 -7.78 -4.44 16.50
CA THR A 98 -7.10 -4.23 15.20
C THR A 98 -5.78 -4.99 15.07
N ASP A 99 -5.19 -5.38 16.19
CA ASP A 99 -3.88 -6.04 16.33
C ASP A 99 -3.86 -7.57 16.10
N PRO A 100 -4.97 -8.35 16.24
CA PRO A 100 -4.93 -9.78 15.92
C PRO A 100 -4.45 -10.04 14.48
N THR A 101 -3.72 -11.15 14.33
CA THR A 101 -3.24 -11.63 13.03
C THR A 101 -3.79 -13.02 12.71
N ASN A 102 -4.06 -13.31 11.46
CA ASN A 102 -4.47 -14.61 10.96
C ASN A 102 -3.29 -15.61 10.85
N CYS A 103 -3.53 -16.83 10.36
CA CYS A 103 -2.50 -17.88 10.19
C CYS A 103 -1.34 -17.47 9.27
N VAL A 104 -1.53 -16.51 8.36
CA VAL A 104 -0.48 -15.94 7.51
C VAL A 104 0.07 -14.61 8.07
N LYS A 105 -0.15 -14.37 9.36
CA LYS A 105 0.33 -13.20 10.12
C LYS A 105 -0.12 -11.85 9.54
N ARG A 106 -1.31 -11.78 8.95
CA ARG A 106 -1.90 -10.54 8.44
C ARG A 106 -2.97 -10.00 9.37
N THR A 107 -2.94 -8.69 9.58
CA THR A 107 -3.95 -7.91 10.31
C THR A 107 -5.16 -7.58 9.43
N ALA A 108 -6.24 -7.06 10.02
CA ALA A 108 -7.42 -6.59 9.26
C ALA A 108 -7.06 -5.47 8.26
N ALA A 109 -6.16 -4.56 8.63
CA ALA A 109 -5.69 -3.49 7.73
C ALA A 109 -4.94 -4.03 6.51
N GLU A 110 -4.09 -5.04 6.69
CA GLU A 110 -3.39 -5.71 5.58
C GLU A 110 -4.33 -6.51 4.69
N MET A 111 -5.42 -7.05 5.25
CA MET A 111 -6.47 -7.71 4.46
C MET A 111 -7.27 -6.71 3.63
N ALA A 112 -7.63 -5.54 4.18
CA ALA A 112 -8.27 -4.46 3.42
C ALA A 112 -7.39 -4.01 2.24
N SER A 113 -6.10 -3.80 2.47
CA SER A 113 -5.14 -3.43 1.43
C SER A 113 -5.01 -4.49 0.32
N PHE A 114 -5.25 -5.76 0.62
CA PHE A 114 -5.28 -6.83 -0.39
C PHE A 114 -6.50 -6.72 -1.31
N VAL A 115 -7.68 -6.46 -0.76
CA VAL A 115 -8.93 -6.28 -1.54
C VAL A 115 -8.85 -5.08 -2.45
N GLU A 116 -8.27 -3.97 -1.96
CA GLU A 116 -8.06 -2.76 -2.76
C GLU A 116 -7.10 -2.98 -3.94
N LYS A 117 -6.05 -3.79 -3.75
CA LYS A 117 -5.16 -4.17 -4.85
C LYS A 117 -5.92 -4.95 -5.93
N GLU A 118 -6.81 -5.86 -5.56
CA GLU A 118 -7.62 -6.63 -6.49
C GLU A 118 -8.63 -5.75 -7.25
N GLU A 119 -9.27 -4.78 -6.60
CA GLU A 119 -10.13 -3.79 -7.26
C GLU A 119 -9.35 -2.96 -8.30
N LEU A 120 -8.14 -2.50 -7.96
CA LEU A 120 -7.27 -1.79 -8.90
C LEU A 120 -6.93 -2.64 -10.13
N VAL A 121 -6.70 -3.94 -9.94
CA VAL A 121 -6.43 -4.90 -11.01
C VAL A 121 -7.62 -5.06 -11.94
N GLN A 122 -8.80 -5.26 -11.38
CA GLN A 122 -10.04 -5.38 -12.18
C GLN A 122 -10.32 -4.08 -12.94
N PHE A 123 -10.05 -2.93 -12.33
CA PHE A 123 -10.26 -1.62 -12.96
C PHE A 123 -9.32 -1.39 -14.14
N THR A 124 -8.03 -1.73 -14.00
CA THR A 124 -7.07 -1.61 -15.12
C THR A 124 -7.44 -2.53 -16.28
N LYS A 125 -7.98 -3.72 -16.01
CA LYS A 125 -8.49 -4.64 -17.03
C LYS A 125 -9.76 -4.10 -17.72
N LEU A 126 -10.68 -3.48 -16.97
CA LEU A 126 -11.89 -2.85 -17.51
C LEU A 126 -11.58 -1.64 -18.37
N GLU A 127 -10.68 -0.77 -17.96
CA GLU A 127 -10.23 0.39 -18.76
C GLU A 127 -9.53 -0.06 -20.05
N ALA A 128 -8.76 -1.14 -20.03
CA ALA A 128 -8.13 -1.69 -21.22
C ALA A 128 -9.15 -2.32 -22.20
N SER A 129 -10.28 -2.83 -21.69
CA SER A 129 -11.34 -3.43 -22.52
C SER A 129 -12.39 -2.44 -23.02
N SER A 130 -12.60 -1.32 -22.33
CA SER A 130 -13.68 -0.37 -22.61
C SER A 130 -13.24 0.95 -23.22
N SER A 131 -11.95 1.29 -23.18
CA SER A 131 -11.44 2.53 -23.74
C SER A 131 -10.34 2.31 -24.76
N SER A 132 -10.41 3.06 -25.87
CA SER A 132 -9.37 3.12 -26.91
C SER A 132 -8.06 3.77 -26.45
N PHE A 133 -7.92 4.08 -25.15
CA PHE A 133 -6.80 4.86 -24.61
C PHE A 133 -5.64 4.00 -24.09
N LEU A 134 -5.93 2.79 -23.57
CA LEU A 134 -4.89 1.88 -23.10
C LEU A 134 -4.83 0.64 -23.98
N SER A 135 -3.68 0.43 -24.62
CA SER A 135 -3.40 -0.82 -25.33
C SER A 135 -3.41 -2.00 -24.36
N PRO A 136 -3.94 -3.17 -24.78
CA PRO A 136 -3.87 -4.39 -23.97
C PRO A 136 -2.46 -4.75 -23.48
N SER A 137 -1.43 -4.37 -24.23
CA SER A 137 -0.02 -4.57 -23.87
C SER A 137 0.45 -3.77 -22.64
N LEU A 138 -0.33 -2.77 -22.22
CA LEU A 138 -0.02 -1.94 -21.02
C LEU A 138 -0.63 -2.50 -19.74
N VAL A 139 -1.57 -3.45 -19.82
CA VAL A 139 -2.31 -3.95 -18.64
C VAL A 139 -1.37 -4.61 -17.63
N ASP A 140 -0.56 -5.58 -18.07
CA ASP A 140 0.35 -6.31 -17.18
C ASP A 140 1.47 -5.39 -16.61
N PRO A 141 2.13 -4.53 -17.40
CA PRO A 141 3.07 -3.54 -16.88
C PRO A 141 2.45 -2.60 -15.84
N LEU A 142 1.26 -2.07 -16.10
CA LEU A 142 0.55 -1.20 -15.16
C LEU A 142 0.14 -1.94 -13.91
N HIS A 143 -0.39 -3.15 -14.04
CA HIS A 143 -0.73 -4.01 -12.92
C HIS A 143 0.48 -4.24 -12.02
N CYS A 144 1.63 -4.63 -12.58
CA CYS A 144 2.87 -4.81 -11.82
C CYS A 144 3.29 -3.52 -11.10
N MET A 145 3.19 -2.36 -11.77
CA MET A 145 3.52 -1.07 -11.19
C MET A 145 2.59 -0.71 -10.02
N LEU A 146 1.28 -0.96 -10.15
CA LEU A 146 0.29 -0.60 -9.14
C LEU A 146 0.32 -1.52 -7.92
N THR A 147 0.68 -2.80 -8.09
CA THR A 147 0.59 -3.81 -7.02
C THR A 147 1.92 -4.06 -6.31
N ASN A 148 3.04 -4.07 -7.03
CA ASN A 148 4.32 -4.59 -6.54
C ASN A 148 5.38 -3.54 -6.24
N LEU A 149 5.16 -2.27 -6.63
CA LEU A 149 6.14 -1.22 -6.39
C LEU A 149 5.80 -0.42 -5.12
N ASN A 150 6.84 -0.08 -4.37
CA ASN A 150 6.74 0.99 -3.38
C ASN A 150 6.66 2.35 -4.10
N PHE A 151 6.34 3.42 -3.36
CA PHE A 151 6.17 4.78 -3.92
C PHE A 151 7.49 5.55 -4.08
N SER A 152 8.64 4.89 -3.89
CA SER A 152 9.93 5.50 -4.15
C SER A 152 10.04 5.86 -5.64
N PRO A 153 10.22 7.15 -6.00
CA PRO A 153 10.39 7.55 -7.38
C PRO A 153 11.52 6.80 -8.07
N VAL A 154 12.61 6.54 -7.35
CA VAL A 154 13.76 5.80 -7.87
C VAL A 154 13.42 4.36 -8.18
N LYS A 155 12.61 3.69 -7.34
CA LYS A 155 12.14 2.32 -7.60
C LYS A 155 11.29 2.27 -8.86
N VAL A 156 10.37 3.22 -9.02
CA VAL A 156 9.53 3.31 -10.22
C VAL A 156 10.38 3.61 -11.46
N PHE A 157 11.38 4.50 -11.39
CA PHE A 157 12.28 4.76 -12.53
C PHE A 157 13.10 3.55 -12.92
N ILE A 158 13.59 2.76 -11.96
CA ILE A 158 14.28 1.48 -12.21
C ILE A 158 13.35 0.52 -12.94
N TYR A 159 12.10 0.39 -12.47
CA TYR A 159 11.09 -0.44 -13.12
C TYR A 159 10.79 0.03 -14.54
N LEU A 160 10.53 1.33 -14.75
CA LEU A 160 10.28 1.93 -16.06
C LEU A 160 11.47 1.76 -17.03
N SER A 161 12.68 1.62 -16.53
CA SER A 161 13.89 1.35 -17.33
C SER A 161 14.03 -0.12 -17.72
N SER A 162 13.24 -1.01 -17.13
CA SER A 162 13.26 -2.45 -17.44
C SER A 162 12.46 -2.75 -18.72
N SER A 163 12.67 -3.95 -19.28
CA SER A 163 11.88 -4.43 -20.42
C SER A 163 10.37 -4.46 -20.14
N SER A 164 9.98 -4.79 -18.93
CA SER A 164 8.58 -4.85 -18.50
C SER A 164 7.95 -3.45 -18.34
N GLY A 165 8.70 -2.45 -17.90
CA GLY A 165 8.21 -1.09 -17.69
C GLY A 165 8.28 -0.18 -18.92
N LYS A 166 9.12 -0.55 -19.91
CA LYS A 166 9.32 0.26 -21.12
C LYS A 166 8.04 0.61 -21.87
N PRO A 167 7.05 -0.30 -22.06
CA PRO A 167 5.80 0.05 -22.73
C PRO A 167 5.05 1.22 -22.08
N ILE A 168 5.17 1.38 -20.74
CA ILE A 168 4.58 2.51 -20.00
C ILE A 168 5.25 3.83 -20.43
N LEU A 169 6.58 3.84 -20.55
CA LEU A 169 7.34 5.04 -20.99
C LEU A 169 7.03 5.42 -22.43
N ASP A 170 6.94 4.45 -23.32
CA ASP A 170 6.64 4.66 -24.73
C ASP A 170 5.23 5.27 -24.92
N ASN A 171 4.31 5.06 -23.97
CA ASN A 171 2.94 5.55 -23.99
C ASN A 171 2.61 6.43 -22.77
N PHE A 172 3.59 7.10 -22.18
CA PHE A 172 3.45 7.73 -20.87
C PHE A 172 2.33 8.78 -20.79
N GLU A 173 2.02 9.51 -21.85
CA GLU A 173 0.93 10.49 -21.85
C GLU A 173 -0.43 9.85 -21.66
N ASN A 174 -0.70 8.75 -22.39
CA ASN A 174 -1.94 7.99 -22.24
C ASN A 174 -2.04 7.33 -20.86
N VAL A 175 -0.91 6.83 -20.34
CA VAL A 175 -0.84 6.23 -19.00
C VAL A 175 -1.09 7.27 -17.92
N VAL A 176 -0.48 8.45 -17.99
CA VAL A 176 -0.72 9.56 -17.06
C VAL A 176 -2.20 9.97 -17.08
N ALA A 177 -2.77 10.17 -18.28
CA ALA A 177 -4.19 10.53 -18.42
C ALA A 177 -5.13 9.45 -17.86
N ALA A 178 -4.78 8.17 -18.00
CA ALA A 178 -5.53 7.07 -17.40
C ALA A 178 -5.44 7.07 -15.86
N LEU A 179 -4.24 7.24 -15.29
CA LEU A 179 -4.03 7.31 -13.86
C LEU A 179 -4.74 8.51 -13.21
N GLU A 180 -4.73 9.66 -13.87
CA GLU A 180 -5.44 10.87 -13.40
C GLU A 180 -6.96 10.68 -13.44
N ARG A 181 -7.51 10.03 -14.47
CA ARG A 181 -8.94 9.66 -14.52
C ARG A 181 -9.32 8.68 -13.42
N LEU A 182 -8.51 7.64 -13.22
CA LEU A 182 -8.72 6.68 -12.14
C LEU A 182 -8.67 7.36 -10.76
N CYS A 183 -7.73 8.28 -10.56
CA CYS A 183 -7.64 9.09 -9.35
C CYS A 183 -8.97 9.83 -9.09
N ALA A 184 -9.54 10.51 -10.09
CA ALA A 184 -10.80 11.22 -9.97
C ALA A 184 -12.00 10.28 -9.73
N GLN A 185 -12.02 9.10 -10.36
CA GLN A 185 -13.10 8.12 -10.19
C GLN A 185 -13.14 7.51 -8.78
N HIS A 186 -11.99 7.38 -8.13
CA HIS A 186 -11.89 6.91 -6.75
C HIS A 186 -12.15 8.00 -5.71
N PHE A 187 -12.39 9.25 -6.14
CA PHE A 187 -12.71 10.36 -5.26
C PHE A 187 -14.05 10.99 -5.65
N THR A 188 -15.14 10.28 -5.39
CA THR A 188 -16.52 10.75 -5.66
C THR A 188 -17.31 10.84 -4.35
N PRO A 189 -18.40 11.64 -4.26
CA PRO A 189 -19.20 11.77 -3.04
C PRO A 189 -19.76 10.46 -2.49
N HIS A 190 -19.91 9.44 -3.33
CA HIS A 190 -20.46 8.13 -2.97
C HIS A 190 -19.40 7.03 -2.81
N LYS A 191 -18.17 7.28 -3.27
CA LYS A 191 -17.07 6.30 -3.22
C LYS A 191 -15.75 7.05 -3.03
N THR A 192 -15.33 7.22 -1.78
CA THR A 192 -14.08 7.92 -1.45
C THR A 192 -13.02 6.92 -0.99
N HIS A 193 -12.16 6.51 -1.92
CA HIS A 193 -10.95 5.75 -1.62
C HIS A 193 -9.74 6.68 -1.65
N GLU A 194 -9.61 7.49 -0.61
CA GLU A 194 -8.60 8.57 -0.54
C GLU A 194 -7.17 8.08 -0.75
N HIS A 195 -6.82 6.92 -0.17
CA HIS A 195 -5.47 6.33 -0.29
C HIS A 195 -5.20 5.80 -1.71
N ILE A 196 -6.20 5.20 -2.40
CA ILE A 196 -6.07 4.80 -3.80
C ILE A 196 -5.88 6.02 -4.70
N SER A 197 -6.70 7.04 -4.53
CA SER A 197 -6.57 8.30 -5.28
C SER A 197 -5.19 8.92 -5.09
N MET A 198 -4.70 8.99 -3.85
CA MET A 198 -3.36 9.52 -3.56
C MET A 198 -2.25 8.68 -4.21
N LYS A 199 -2.36 7.35 -4.16
CA LYS A 199 -1.44 6.42 -4.82
C LYS A 199 -1.38 6.64 -6.32
N LEU A 200 -2.54 6.69 -6.98
CA LEU A 200 -2.65 6.89 -8.43
C LEU A 200 -2.06 8.24 -8.85
N HIS A 201 -2.34 9.30 -8.08
CA HIS A 201 -1.77 10.62 -8.33
C HIS A 201 -0.24 10.63 -8.21
N LEU A 202 0.33 10.05 -7.17
CA LEU A 202 1.79 9.97 -7.00
C LEU A 202 2.44 9.22 -8.16
N LEU A 203 1.87 8.07 -8.57
CA LEU A 203 2.38 7.31 -9.70
C LEU A 203 2.25 8.08 -11.01
N SER A 204 1.15 8.82 -11.24
CA SER A 204 1.01 9.68 -12.42
C SER A 204 2.10 10.74 -12.48
N CYS A 205 2.39 11.41 -11.36
CA CYS A 205 3.47 12.40 -11.25
C CYS A 205 4.86 11.80 -11.56
N ILE A 206 5.13 10.58 -11.06
CA ILE A 206 6.42 9.91 -11.29
C ILE A 206 6.57 9.50 -12.75
N VAL A 207 5.54 8.88 -13.35
CA VAL A 207 5.55 8.49 -14.78
C VAL A 207 5.68 9.71 -15.69
N LYS A 208 4.92 10.77 -15.40
CA LYS A 208 5.00 12.06 -16.10
C LYS A 208 6.41 12.63 -16.07
N ARG A 209 7.04 12.66 -14.90
CA ARG A 209 8.41 13.16 -14.73
C ARG A 209 9.43 12.35 -15.55
N ALA A 210 9.29 11.03 -15.60
CA ALA A 210 10.16 10.15 -16.39
C ALA A 210 9.99 10.42 -17.89
N GLY A 211 8.75 10.48 -18.38
CA GLY A 211 8.43 10.72 -19.79
C GLY A 211 8.89 12.10 -20.29
N GLU A 212 8.63 13.15 -19.51
CA GLU A 212 9.09 14.51 -19.82
C GLU A 212 10.62 14.60 -19.88
N PHE A 213 11.32 13.94 -18.96
CA PHE A 213 12.78 13.89 -18.96
C PHE A 213 13.33 13.27 -20.24
N LEU A 214 12.73 12.16 -20.71
CA LEU A 214 13.15 11.51 -21.95
C LEU A 214 12.80 12.35 -23.18
N LYS A 215 11.66 13.07 -23.20
CA LYS A 215 11.32 14.00 -24.31
C LYS A 215 12.35 15.11 -24.46
N ILE A 216 12.74 15.74 -23.35
CA ILE A 216 13.75 16.82 -23.36
C ILE A 216 15.08 16.27 -23.87
N LYS A 217 15.49 15.10 -23.37
CA LYS A 217 16.74 14.46 -23.81
C LYS A 217 16.72 14.08 -25.29
N ASN A 218 15.62 13.53 -25.81
CA ASN A 218 15.46 13.23 -27.23
C ASN A 218 15.65 14.48 -28.10
N PHE A 219 15.12 15.62 -27.66
CA PHE A 219 15.28 16.88 -28.36
C PHE A 219 16.75 17.35 -28.41
N ASP A 220 17.49 17.19 -27.31
CA ASP A 220 18.90 17.59 -27.21
C ASP A 220 19.82 16.61 -27.95
N GLU A 221 19.56 15.28 -27.88
CA GLU A 221 20.39 14.24 -28.53
C GLU A 221 20.14 14.15 -30.03
N GLY A 222 18.96 14.54 -30.53
CA GLY A 222 18.71 14.71 -31.98
C GLY A 222 19.67 15.69 -32.63
N ARG A 223 20.30 16.57 -31.84
CA ARG A 223 21.38 17.50 -32.29
C ARG A 223 22.77 16.90 -32.21
N THR A 224 23.03 15.85 -31.43
CA THR A 224 24.38 15.33 -31.13
C THR A 224 24.65 13.90 -31.60
N GLY A 225 23.66 13.17 -32.12
CA GLY A 225 23.82 11.84 -32.73
C GLY A 225 24.25 10.71 -31.82
N LYS A 226 24.18 10.83 -30.47
CA LYS A 226 24.50 9.79 -29.50
C LYS A 226 23.25 9.27 -28.84
N SER A 227 22.82 8.08 -29.22
CA SER A 227 21.63 7.39 -28.71
C SER A 227 21.94 6.52 -27.48
N SER A 228 21.58 6.98 -26.28
CA SER A 228 21.37 6.13 -25.11
C SER A 228 20.32 6.75 -24.21
N LEU A 229 19.05 6.53 -24.58
CA LEU A 229 17.87 6.97 -23.84
C LEU A 229 17.71 6.14 -22.55
N THR A 230 18.39 6.56 -21.49
CA THR A 230 18.31 5.92 -20.18
C THR A 230 17.80 6.89 -19.13
N LEU A 231 17.02 6.38 -18.14
CA LEU A 231 16.62 7.15 -16.97
C LEU A 231 17.73 7.27 -15.90
N GLU A 232 18.91 6.68 -16.15
CA GLU A 232 20.00 6.68 -15.18
C GLU A 232 20.42 8.09 -14.70
N PRO A 233 20.52 9.13 -15.56
CA PRO A 233 20.83 10.48 -15.09
C PRO A 233 19.72 11.07 -14.22
N LEU A 234 18.44 10.75 -14.49
CA LEU A 234 17.32 11.15 -13.65
C LEU A 234 17.38 10.46 -12.29
N ILE A 235 17.64 9.15 -12.26
CA ILE A 235 17.86 8.37 -11.04
C ILE A 235 18.98 8.99 -10.21
N LYS A 236 20.13 9.29 -10.82
CA LYS A 236 21.24 9.95 -10.15
C LYS A 236 20.88 11.33 -9.60
N LEU A 237 20.05 12.10 -10.32
CA LEU A 237 19.55 13.39 -9.83
C LEU A 237 18.71 13.23 -8.56
N PHE A 238 17.83 12.24 -8.53
CA PHE A 238 16.97 11.95 -7.38
C PHE A 238 17.73 11.37 -6.19
N LEU A 239 18.83 10.68 -6.44
CA LEU A 239 19.72 10.13 -5.38
C LEU A 239 20.74 11.15 -4.86
N ARG A 240 20.81 12.35 -5.40
CA ARG A 240 21.66 13.42 -4.84
C ARG A 240 21.11 13.87 -3.50
N GLY A 241 21.80 13.47 -2.44
CA GLY A 241 21.56 13.95 -1.09
C GLY A 241 22.54 15.07 -0.73
N THR A 242 22.10 16.00 0.08
CA THR A 242 22.94 17.00 0.74
C THR A 242 23.24 16.58 2.18
N ASP A 243 22.72 15.43 2.61
CA ASP A 243 22.74 14.91 3.96
C ASP A 243 23.92 13.97 4.19
N PRO A 244 24.67 14.08 5.30
CA PRO A 244 25.72 13.13 5.69
C PRO A 244 25.23 11.68 5.76
N HIS A 245 23.97 11.47 6.14
CA HIS A 245 23.38 10.13 6.23
C HIS A 245 22.96 9.53 4.88
N GLY A 246 23.23 10.21 3.76
CA GLY A 246 22.95 9.69 2.43
C GLY A 246 21.47 9.62 2.06
N LEU A 247 20.60 10.30 2.82
CA LEU A 247 19.18 10.40 2.52
C LEU A 247 18.96 11.14 1.19
N ALA A 248 18.06 10.62 0.36
CA ALA A 248 17.86 11.10 -1.00
C ALA A 248 16.95 12.34 -1.04
N GLY A 249 17.48 13.49 -0.63
CA GLY A 249 16.74 14.76 -0.57
C GLY A 249 16.05 15.16 -1.88
N GLY A 250 16.59 14.70 -3.03
CA GLY A 250 15.94 14.90 -4.33
C GLY A 250 14.61 14.15 -4.47
N GLN A 251 14.50 12.93 -3.96
CA GLN A 251 13.25 12.16 -3.93
C GLN A 251 12.24 12.84 -3.01
N GLU A 252 12.67 13.21 -1.82
CA GLU A 252 11.81 13.81 -0.81
C GLU A 252 11.22 15.14 -1.27
N SER A 253 12.04 16.01 -1.84
CA SER A 253 11.60 17.29 -2.39
C SER A 253 10.58 17.09 -3.54
N PHE A 254 10.75 16.04 -4.35
CA PHE A 254 9.82 15.71 -5.41
C PHE A 254 8.48 15.21 -4.85
N LEU A 255 8.50 14.28 -3.89
CA LEU A 255 7.28 13.75 -3.27
C LEU A 255 6.47 14.84 -2.57
N ARG A 256 7.13 15.78 -1.88
CA ARG A 256 6.47 16.95 -1.29
C ARG A 256 5.75 17.82 -2.34
N LYS A 257 6.35 18.01 -3.53
CA LYS A 257 5.70 18.72 -4.64
C LYS A 257 4.51 17.94 -5.20
N CYS A 258 4.62 16.62 -5.34
CA CYS A 258 3.49 15.77 -5.75
C CYS A 258 2.32 15.86 -4.77
N LEU A 259 2.60 15.89 -3.46
CA LEU A 259 1.55 16.08 -2.45
C LEU A 259 0.83 17.42 -2.61
N VAL A 260 1.57 18.51 -2.82
CA VAL A 260 0.96 19.84 -3.03
C VAL A 260 0.12 19.90 -4.29
N SER A 261 0.46 19.13 -5.33
CA SER A 261 -0.27 19.06 -6.59
C SER A 261 -1.48 18.11 -6.58
N PHE A 262 -1.77 17.45 -5.46
CA PHE A 262 -2.93 16.55 -5.36
C PHE A 262 -4.25 17.30 -5.57
N PRO A 263 -5.13 16.85 -6.50
CA PRO A 263 -6.29 17.62 -6.91
C PRO A 263 -7.42 17.68 -5.87
N HIS A 264 -7.43 16.76 -4.89
CA HIS A 264 -8.51 16.61 -3.90
C HIS A 264 -8.06 17.11 -2.52
N SER A 265 -7.91 18.43 -2.37
CA SER A 265 -7.47 19.07 -1.11
C SER A 265 -8.47 18.97 0.04
N GLU A 266 -9.73 18.58 -0.24
CA GLU A 266 -10.78 18.26 0.73
C GLU A 266 -10.57 16.91 1.43
N SER A 267 -9.71 16.03 0.90
CA SER A 267 -9.38 14.74 1.49
C SER A 267 -8.81 14.88 2.91
N ASN A 268 -9.35 14.12 3.86
CA ASN A 268 -8.85 14.08 5.23
C ASN A 268 -7.46 13.42 5.30
N LEU A 269 -7.26 12.36 4.56
CA LEU A 269 -5.96 11.67 4.48
C LEU A 269 -4.89 12.60 3.93
N TRP A 270 -5.19 13.35 2.88
CA TRP A 270 -4.27 14.32 2.30
C TRP A 270 -3.88 15.41 3.33
N ARG A 271 -4.87 16.02 4.00
CA ARG A 271 -4.64 17.07 5.01
C ARG A 271 -3.74 16.58 6.13
N GLN A 272 -4.04 15.38 6.68
CA GLN A 272 -3.23 14.78 7.74
C GLN A 272 -1.81 14.48 7.25
N THR A 273 -1.67 13.95 6.04
CA THR A 273 -0.37 13.60 5.46
C THR A 273 0.47 14.85 5.20
N VAL A 274 -0.10 15.88 4.58
CA VAL A 274 0.57 17.16 4.32
C VAL A 274 1.02 17.82 5.63
N THR A 275 0.16 17.85 6.64
CA THR A 275 0.51 18.41 7.96
C THR A 275 1.70 17.69 8.57
N ARG A 276 1.73 16.36 8.54
CA ARG A 276 2.84 15.57 9.08
C ARG A 276 4.14 15.77 8.29
N VAL A 277 4.05 15.74 6.96
CA VAL A 277 5.21 15.94 6.08
C VAL A 277 5.78 17.35 6.23
N SER A 278 4.94 18.38 6.50
CA SER A 278 5.40 19.73 6.71
C SER A 278 6.10 19.97 8.06
N GLN A 279 5.88 19.09 9.04
CA GLN A 279 6.50 19.17 10.38
C GLN A 279 7.92 18.58 10.41
N VAL A 280 8.32 17.83 9.37
CA VAL A 280 9.63 17.19 9.30
C VAL A 280 10.49 17.90 8.26
N GLU A 281 11.74 18.19 8.58
CA GLU A 281 12.69 18.79 7.64
C GLU A 281 13.09 17.78 6.55
N VAL A 282 13.52 18.28 5.39
CA VAL A 282 13.99 17.43 4.29
C VAL A 282 15.27 16.72 4.71
N GLY A 283 15.25 15.40 4.69
CA GLY A 283 16.36 14.55 5.10
C GLY A 283 16.26 14.00 6.51
N GLU A 284 15.32 14.46 7.34
CA GLU A 284 15.07 13.91 8.67
C GLU A 284 14.12 12.72 8.66
N ALA A 285 14.25 11.86 9.65
CA ALA A 285 13.34 10.74 9.87
C ALA A 285 12.15 11.18 10.76
N PRO A 286 10.92 10.72 10.46
CA PRO A 286 10.52 9.86 9.34
C PRO A 286 10.48 10.63 8.00
N THR A 287 11.06 10.05 6.94
CA THR A 287 11.08 10.69 5.62
C THR A 287 9.68 10.90 5.03
N ALA A 288 9.52 11.84 4.10
CA ALA A 288 8.24 12.04 3.40
C ALA A 288 7.77 10.74 2.70
N LEU A 289 8.69 9.93 2.18
CA LEU A 289 8.38 8.62 1.60
C LEU A 289 7.76 7.70 2.64
N ALA A 290 8.38 7.56 3.81
CA ALA A 290 7.88 6.69 4.88
C ALA A 290 6.51 7.16 5.41
N LEU A 291 6.30 8.46 5.53
CA LEU A 291 5.00 9.02 5.94
C LEU A 291 3.91 8.75 4.90
N LEU A 292 4.23 8.88 3.61
CA LEU A 292 3.33 8.58 2.50
C LEU A 292 3.00 7.09 2.42
N GLU A 293 3.99 6.21 2.52
CA GLU A 293 3.79 4.76 2.51
C GLU A 293 2.89 4.32 3.68
N ASN A 294 3.11 4.88 4.87
CA ASN A 294 2.26 4.60 6.03
C ASN A 294 0.82 5.10 5.83
N ALA A 295 0.64 6.30 5.26
CA ALA A 295 -0.68 6.86 5.00
C ALA A 295 -1.44 6.05 3.95
N ILE A 296 -0.79 5.67 2.85
CA ILE A 296 -1.42 4.97 1.73
C ILE A 296 -1.66 3.48 2.06
N ASN A 297 -0.78 2.83 2.81
CA ASN A 297 -0.93 1.42 3.18
C ASN A 297 -1.77 1.21 4.45
N GLY A 298 -2.36 2.26 5.02
CA GLY A 298 -3.20 2.18 6.22
C GLY A 298 -2.44 1.77 7.48
N LEU A 299 -1.11 1.83 7.48
CA LEU A 299 -0.29 1.54 8.65
C LEU A 299 -0.38 2.73 9.61
N SER A 300 -0.89 2.51 10.82
CA SER A 300 -0.91 3.55 11.86
C SER A 300 0.52 4.05 12.11
N PRO A 301 0.79 5.35 11.99
CA PRO A 301 2.11 5.90 12.28
C PRO A 301 2.54 5.72 13.75
N PHE A 302 1.61 5.36 14.63
CA PHE A 302 1.87 5.04 16.03
C PHE A 302 2.35 3.60 16.25
N ALA A 303 2.16 2.68 15.30
CA ALA A 303 2.52 1.27 15.47
C ALA A 303 4.05 1.01 15.47
N ARG A 304 4.86 1.96 14.99
CA ARG A 304 6.32 1.81 14.96
C ARG A 304 7.09 2.71 15.91
N SER A 305 6.46 3.72 16.53
CA SER A 305 7.14 4.57 17.54
C SER A 305 6.98 4.07 18.99
N ALA A 306 6.05 3.12 19.23
CA ALA A 306 5.92 2.48 20.53
C ALA A 306 6.63 1.13 20.47
N LYS A 307 7.85 1.09 21.00
CA LYS A 307 8.75 -0.05 21.15
C LYS A 307 9.59 -0.40 19.91
N ALA A 308 10.63 0.39 19.66
CA ALA A 308 11.93 -0.21 19.40
C ALA A 308 12.28 -1.02 20.68
N ASP A 309 11.80 -2.25 20.74
CA ASP A 309 12.23 -3.21 21.75
C ASP A 309 13.72 -3.43 21.49
N GLU A 310 14.57 -3.04 22.42
CA GLU A 310 16.03 -3.20 22.39
C GLU A 310 16.48 -4.67 22.22
N SER A 311 15.53 -5.62 22.17
CA SER A 311 15.78 -7.06 21.99
C SER A 311 15.85 -7.51 20.52
N LEU A 312 15.62 -6.64 19.50
CA LEU A 312 15.75 -6.97 18.07
C LEU A 312 17.02 -6.42 17.42
N SER A 313 18.02 -6.04 18.20
CA SER A 313 19.32 -5.51 17.75
C SER A 313 20.25 -6.53 17.06
N ALA A 314 19.80 -7.74 16.76
CA ALA A 314 20.58 -8.76 16.06
C ALA A 314 19.95 -9.17 14.70
N GLY A 315 19.61 -8.21 13.84
CA GLY A 315 19.12 -8.51 12.49
C GLY A 315 18.15 -7.49 11.90
N GLY A 316 18.24 -6.22 12.27
CA GLY A 316 17.37 -5.15 11.76
C GLY A 316 17.38 -5.09 10.23
N CYS A 317 16.20 -5.36 9.59
CA CYS A 317 16.02 -5.13 8.17
C CYS A 317 15.86 -3.65 7.92
N GLU A 318 16.95 -2.98 7.52
CA GLU A 318 16.87 -1.59 7.08
C GLU A 318 16.44 -1.49 5.61
N PRO A 319 15.66 -0.46 5.24
CA PRO A 319 15.27 -0.23 3.86
C PRO A 319 16.50 0.06 2.99
N CYS A 320 16.45 -0.36 1.73
CA CYS A 320 17.50 -0.06 0.77
C CYS A 320 17.64 1.45 0.55
N ALA A 321 18.83 2.01 0.79
CA ALA A 321 19.10 3.44 0.65
C ALA A 321 18.89 3.98 -0.78
N THR A 322 18.78 3.11 -1.79
CA THR A 322 18.55 3.50 -3.18
C THR A 322 17.09 3.49 -3.55
N CYS A 323 16.39 2.37 -3.34
CA CYS A 323 15.04 2.15 -3.83
C CYS A 323 14.00 1.98 -2.72
N ALA A 324 14.43 2.11 -1.46
CA ALA A 324 13.59 1.96 -0.27
C ALA A 324 12.90 0.59 -0.09
N ASP A 325 13.27 -0.43 -0.88
CA ASP A 325 12.77 -1.78 -0.67
C ASP A 325 13.20 -2.32 0.70
N MET A 326 12.27 -2.94 1.39
CA MET A 326 12.54 -3.68 2.63
C MET A 326 13.01 -5.09 2.27
N PRO A 327 14.24 -5.47 2.57
CA PRO A 327 14.69 -6.84 2.37
C PRO A 327 13.97 -7.77 3.35
N GLY A 328 13.48 -8.91 2.85
CA GLY A 328 12.86 -9.94 3.70
C GLY A 328 11.37 -10.17 3.55
N TYR A 329 10.64 -9.38 2.80
CA TYR A 329 9.23 -9.65 2.46
C TYR A 329 9.16 -10.40 1.10
N GLY A 330 9.28 -11.74 1.13
CA GLY A 330 8.97 -12.61 -0.01
C GLY A 330 10.08 -13.51 -0.50
N ASP A 331 11.34 -13.06 -0.64
CA ASP A 331 12.37 -13.80 -1.37
C ASP A 331 13.65 -14.14 -0.59
N GLY A 332 13.65 -14.03 0.73
CA GLY A 332 14.84 -14.39 1.55
C GLY A 332 16.09 -13.52 1.29
N ILE A 333 15.94 -12.39 0.62
CA ILE A 333 17.04 -11.50 0.28
C ILE A 333 17.46 -10.73 1.54
N ARG A 334 18.65 -11.03 2.05
CA ARG A 334 19.25 -10.26 3.16
C ARG A 334 19.78 -8.93 2.64
N SER A 335 19.62 -7.87 3.44
CA SER A 335 20.27 -6.57 3.18
C SER A 335 21.77 -6.75 3.01
N LYS A 336 22.34 -6.14 1.99
CA LYS A 336 23.79 -6.05 1.80
C LYS A 336 24.25 -4.70 2.33
N TRP A 337 24.99 -4.70 3.42
CA TRP A 337 25.56 -3.50 3.99
C TRP A 337 26.76 -3.02 3.16
N CYS A 338 26.99 -1.71 3.19
CA CYS A 338 28.23 -1.17 2.63
C CYS A 338 29.44 -1.81 3.34
N SER A 339 30.30 -2.49 2.60
CA SER A 339 31.45 -3.20 3.17
C SER A 339 32.51 -2.30 3.83
N ARG A 340 32.40 -0.97 3.65
CA ARG A 340 33.34 0.01 4.19
C ARG A 340 32.85 0.67 5.48
N CYS A 341 31.64 1.21 5.53
CA CYS A 341 31.11 1.86 6.72
C CYS A 341 30.19 0.98 7.57
N HIS A 342 29.56 -0.04 6.99
CA HIS A 342 28.55 -0.91 7.62
C HIS A 342 27.28 -0.21 8.13
N GLU A 343 27.07 1.08 7.73
CA GLU A 343 25.94 1.91 8.20
C GLU A 343 24.80 2.02 7.16
N VAL A 344 25.05 1.67 5.89
CA VAL A 344 24.09 1.84 4.81
C VAL A 344 23.77 0.51 4.16
N ALA A 345 22.46 0.19 4.12
CA ALA A 345 21.91 -1.05 3.59
C ALA A 345 21.44 -0.95 2.14
N TYR A 346 21.58 -2.03 1.38
CA TYR A 346 21.16 -2.14 -0.03
C TYR A 346 20.49 -3.48 -0.30
N CYS A 347 19.42 -3.49 -1.11
CA CYS A 347 18.80 -4.74 -1.55
C CYS A 347 19.63 -5.50 -2.59
N SER A 348 20.49 -4.81 -3.33
CA SER A 348 21.31 -5.40 -4.40
C SER A 348 22.60 -4.62 -4.64
N VAL A 349 23.56 -5.28 -5.32
CA VAL A 349 24.80 -4.63 -5.80
C VAL A 349 24.50 -3.53 -6.83
N ALA A 350 23.45 -3.70 -7.62
CA ALA A 350 23.03 -2.68 -8.59
C ALA A 350 22.58 -1.39 -7.87
N CYS A 351 21.77 -1.50 -6.81
CA CYS A 351 21.38 -0.37 -5.98
C CYS A 351 22.60 0.28 -5.31
N GLN A 352 23.53 -0.49 -4.78
CA GLN A 352 24.78 0.06 -4.21
C GLN A 352 25.58 0.84 -5.25
N LYS A 353 25.74 0.33 -6.46
CA LYS A 353 26.45 1.02 -7.54
C LYS A 353 25.76 2.33 -7.94
N LEU A 354 24.43 2.33 -8.03
CA LEU A 354 23.65 3.53 -8.36
C LEU A 354 23.80 4.62 -7.29
N HIS A 355 23.88 4.26 -6.01
CA HIS A 355 24.01 5.22 -4.89
C HIS A 355 25.45 5.62 -4.61
N TRP A 356 26.45 4.85 -5.08
CA TRP A 356 27.87 5.03 -4.71
C TRP A 356 28.41 6.43 -4.98
N PHE A 357 28.00 7.12 -6.05
CA PHE A 357 28.48 8.45 -6.37
C PHE A 357 28.14 9.50 -5.28
N THR A 358 27.07 9.27 -4.51
CA THR A 358 26.65 10.08 -3.37
C THR A 358 27.28 9.53 -2.09
N HIS A 359 27.07 8.24 -1.80
CA HIS A 359 27.51 7.59 -0.58
C HIS A 359 29.02 7.70 -0.34
N LYS A 360 29.85 7.58 -1.38
CA LYS A 360 31.32 7.67 -1.25
C LYS A 360 31.82 8.95 -0.56
N LYS A 361 31.06 10.03 -0.63
CA LYS A 361 31.40 11.32 -0.03
C LYS A 361 31.26 11.31 1.51
N TYR A 362 30.36 10.48 2.00
CA TYR A 362 30.01 10.39 3.42
C TYR A 362 30.43 9.04 4.06
N CYS A 363 30.89 8.09 3.25
CA CYS A 363 31.21 6.75 3.72
C CYS A 363 32.31 6.73 4.79
N SER A 364 33.29 7.65 4.71
CA SER A 364 34.35 7.80 5.72
C SER A 364 33.84 8.46 6.99
N VAL A 365 32.95 9.45 6.86
CA VAL A 365 32.31 10.14 8.00
C VAL A 365 31.46 9.14 8.78
N LEU A 366 30.64 8.35 8.09
CA LEU A 366 29.80 7.32 8.71
C LEU A 366 30.60 6.20 9.39
N LYS A 367 31.83 5.96 8.93
CA LYS A 367 32.75 5.02 9.58
C LYS A 367 33.41 5.58 10.85
N GLY A 368 33.23 6.88 11.14
CA GLY A 368 33.90 7.54 12.28
C GLY A 368 35.39 7.77 12.06
N GLU A 369 35.86 7.82 10.80
CA GLU A 369 37.27 8.05 10.44
C GLU A 369 37.64 9.56 10.34
N ILE A 370 36.68 10.50 10.57
CA ILE A 370 36.92 11.96 10.53
C ILE A 370 36.18 12.62 11.69
#